data_0ab6a6befecdc00c3ee0d43e02f4fc32
#
_entry.id   0ab6a6befecdc00c3ee0d43e02f4fc32
#
_cell.length_a   1.000
_cell.length_b   1.000
_cell.length_c   1.000
_cell.angle_alpha   90.00
_cell.angle_beta   90.00
_cell.angle_gamma   90.00
#
_symmetry.space_group_name_H-M   'P 1'
#
loop_
_entity.id
_entity.type
_entity.pdbx_description
1 polymer ?
#
loop_
_entity_poly.entity_id
_entity_poly.type
_entity_poly.pdbx_seq_one_letter_code
_entity_poly.pdbx_strand_id
1 'polypeptide(L)'
;AAADINTAYASSGITGLGDETVTLTDTSAAASILTTVDGNTTGTVDAGTVTALTGTTAEVNTAYASSGITGLGDEAVTISDTTIAVSALQTLDEATTGTIDASTLKTITGTSSAVELAFTAPGISGLTFDASSYLASYTDLLAAFGTDLTAAQSHYFANGVSEGRSFDAFD
;
A
#
# COMPACT_ATOMS: atom_id res chain seq x y z
N ALA A 1 7.79 -21.10 7.81
CA ALA A 1 7.36 -19.86 7.18
C ALA A 1 5.84 -19.82 7.02
N ALA A 2 5.23 -18.63 6.88
CA ALA A 2 3.78 -18.47 6.68
C ALA A 2 3.27 -19.26 5.47
N ALA A 3 4.05 -19.31 4.39
CA ALA A 3 3.73 -20.09 3.20
C ALA A 3 3.68 -21.61 3.48
N ASP A 4 4.56 -22.11 4.33
CA ASP A 4 4.57 -23.54 4.72
C ASP A 4 3.36 -23.89 5.60
N ILE A 5 2.95 -22.97 6.46
CA ILE A 5 1.76 -23.09 7.29
C ILE A 5 0.52 -23.18 6.41
N ASN A 6 0.37 -22.28 5.43
CA ASN A 6 -0.73 -22.34 4.45
C ASN A 6 -0.75 -23.67 3.69
N THR A 7 0.43 -24.20 3.33
CA THR A 7 0.55 -25.51 2.69
C THR A 7 0.07 -26.64 3.61
N ALA A 8 0.39 -26.57 4.91
CA ALA A 8 -0.06 -27.53 5.89
C ALA A 8 -1.60 -27.52 6.05
N TYR A 9 -2.21 -26.33 6.16
CA TYR A 9 -3.68 -26.19 6.23
C TYR A 9 -4.39 -26.70 4.96
N ALA A 10 -3.76 -26.50 3.79
CA ALA A 10 -4.31 -26.97 2.52
C ALA A 10 -4.16 -28.51 2.33
N SER A 11 -3.41 -29.19 3.17
CA SER A 11 -3.13 -30.62 3.03
C SER A 11 -4.29 -31.46 3.52
N SER A 12 -4.83 -32.31 2.66
CA SER A 12 -5.85 -33.29 3.03
C SER A 12 -5.33 -34.46 3.89
N GLY A 13 -4.01 -34.62 3.99
CA GLY A 13 -3.35 -35.65 4.80
C GLY A 13 -3.08 -35.23 6.25
N ILE A 14 -3.23 -33.94 6.58
CA ILE A 14 -3.11 -33.42 7.92
C ILE A 14 -4.51 -33.12 8.44
N THR A 15 -4.83 -33.64 9.62
CA THR A 15 -6.15 -33.47 10.26
C THR A 15 -5.98 -32.89 11.67
N GLY A 16 -7.03 -32.22 12.17
CA GLY A 16 -7.02 -31.62 13.50
C GLY A 16 -6.36 -30.25 13.53
N LEU A 17 -6.23 -29.59 12.37
CA LEU A 17 -5.86 -28.19 12.27
C LEU A 17 -7.12 -27.31 12.24
N GLY A 18 -6.99 -26.03 12.66
CA GLY A 18 -8.03 -25.02 12.53
C GLY A 18 -8.35 -24.24 13.80
N ASP A 19 -7.71 -24.57 14.94
CA ASP A 19 -7.85 -23.84 16.21
C ASP A 19 -6.50 -23.52 16.90
N GLU A 20 -5.40 -23.76 16.19
CA GLU A 20 -4.07 -23.53 16.72
C GLU A 20 -3.72 -22.04 16.76
N THR A 21 -3.02 -21.64 17.81
CA THR A 21 -2.21 -20.42 17.79
C THR A 21 -1.01 -20.63 16.89
N VAL A 22 -0.86 -19.75 15.90
CA VAL A 22 0.24 -19.79 14.94
C VAL A 22 1.24 -18.70 15.30
N THR A 23 2.50 -19.06 15.56
CA THR A 23 3.59 -18.08 15.71
C THR A 23 4.44 -18.09 14.45
N LEU A 24 4.54 -16.95 13.79
CA LEU A 24 5.39 -16.77 12.61
C LEU A 24 6.85 -16.57 13.04
N THR A 25 7.77 -17.02 12.19
CA THR A 25 9.20 -16.79 12.34
C THR A 25 9.78 -15.99 11.17
N ASP A 26 8.90 -15.56 10.26
CA ASP A 26 9.26 -14.73 9.13
C ASP A 26 9.54 -13.30 9.58
N THR A 27 10.55 -12.67 8.98
CA THR A 27 10.80 -11.23 9.13
C THR A 27 10.19 -10.41 8.02
N SER A 28 9.75 -11.08 6.94
CA SER A 28 9.02 -10.45 5.83
C SER A 28 7.89 -11.37 5.38
N ALA A 29 6.71 -10.81 5.14
CA ALA A 29 5.54 -11.56 4.71
C ALA A 29 4.71 -10.77 3.68
N ALA A 30 4.02 -11.50 2.78
CA ALA A 30 2.93 -10.91 2.01
C ALA A 30 1.67 -10.84 2.89
N ALA A 31 0.97 -9.72 2.85
CA ALA A 31 -0.24 -9.52 3.65
C ALA A 31 -1.34 -10.54 3.33
N SER A 32 -1.47 -10.92 2.05
CA SER A 32 -2.41 -11.96 1.61
C SER A 32 -2.12 -13.34 2.21
N ILE A 33 -0.85 -13.65 2.47
CA ILE A 33 -0.48 -14.91 3.13
C ILE A 33 -0.87 -14.87 4.60
N LEU A 34 -0.66 -13.75 5.28
CA LEU A 34 -1.06 -13.58 6.69
C LEU A 34 -2.57 -13.75 6.86
N THR A 35 -3.36 -13.06 6.02
CA THR A 35 -4.83 -13.17 6.08
C THR A 35 -5.33 -14.55 5.70
N THR A 36 -4.60 -15.29 4.83
CA THR A 36 -4.93 -16.68 4.52
C THR A 36 -4.65 -17.61 5.71
N VAL A 37 -3.54 -17.44 6.42
CA VAL A 37 -3.25 -18.19 7.65
C VAL A 37 -4.33 -17.91 8.70
N ASP A 38 -4.65 -16.63 8.90
CA ASP A 38 -5.67 -16.19 9.85
C ASP A 38 -7.05 -16.80 9.53
N GLY A 39 -7.43 -16.83 8.25
CA GLY A 39 -8.67 -17.46 7.81
C GLY A 39 -8.74 -18.99 7.97
N ASN A 40 -7.60 -19.66 8.17
CA ASN A 40 -7.52 -21.10 8.33
C ASN A 40 -7.52 -21.57 9.79
N THR A 41 -7.40 -20.66 10.75
CA THR A 41 -7.44 -20.99 12.19
C THR A 41 -8.40 -20.07 12.93
N THR A 42 -9.00 -20.56 14.00
CA THR A 42 -9.73 -19.75 14.97
C THR A 42 -8.83 -19.29 16.13
N GLY A 43 -7.59 -19.80 16.19
CA GLY A 43 -6.55 -19.33 17.08
C GLY A 43 -5.94 -18.02 16.60
N THR A 44 -5.05 -17.43 17.38
CA THR A 44 -4.35 -16.20 17.00
C THR A 44 -3.13 -16.48 16.12
N VAL A 45 -2.88 -15.59 15.17
CA VAL A 45 -1.66 -15.54 14.36
C VAL A 45 -0.73 -14.47 14.94
N ASP A 46 0.33 -14.89 15.60
CA ASP A 46 1.37 -14.00 16.13
C ASP A 46 2.39 -13.67 15.02
N ALA A 47 2.37 -12.43 14.56
CA ALA A 47 3.24 -11.89 13.53
C ALA A 47 4.34 -10.96 14.11
N GLY A 48 4.59 -10.98 15.41
CA GLY A 48 5.53 -10.07 16.08
C GLY A 48 7.00 -10.17 15.65
N THR A 49 7.38 -11.12 14.79
CA THR A 49 8.70 -11.18 14.17
C THR A 49 8.74 -10.54 12.78
N VAL A 50 7.57 -10.22 12.19
CA VAL A 50 7.48 -9.60 10.88
C VAL A 50 7.86 -8.14 11.02
N THR A 51 8.81 -7.69 10.24
CA THR A 51 9.30 -6.29 10.18
C THR A 51 9.09 -5.67 8.81
N ALA A 52 8.64 -6.44 7.83
CA ALA A 52 8.32 -5.98 6.49
C ALA A 52 7.07 -6.67 5.95
N LEU A 53 6.13 -5.88 5.42
CA LEU A 53 4.93 -6.35 4.74
C LEU A 53 4.94 -5.94 3.27
N THR A 54 4.43 -6.82 2.41
CA THR A 54 4.25 -6.55 0.98
C THR A 54 2.82 -6.90 0.55
N GLY A 55 2.30 -6.18 -0.43
CA GLY A 55 0.98 -6.49 -1.01
C GLY A 55 0.31 -5.25 -1.58
N THR A 56 -0.92 -5.41 -2.02
CA THR A 56 -1.77 -4.26 -2.33
C THR A 56 -2.18 -3.56 -1.02
N THR A 57 -2.46 -2.27 -1.10
CA THR A 57 -2.94 -1.51 0.06
C THR A 57 -4.19 -2.15 0.68
N ALA A 58 -5.07 -2.72 -0.14
CA ALA A 58 -6.26 -3.41 0.34
C ALA A 58 -5.92 -4.67 1.15
N GLU A 59 -4.95 -5.47 0.71
CA GLU A 59 -4.48 -6.66 1.42
C GLU A 59 -3.81 -6.29 2.75
N VAL A 60 -2.95 -5.27 2.74
CA VAL A 60 -2.25 -4.80 3.93
C VAL A 60 -3.23 -4.22 4.95
N ASN A 61 -4.16 -3.35 4.53
CA ASN A 61 -5.22 -2.82 5.40
C ASN A 61 -6.09 -3.95 6.00
N THR A 62 -6.36 -5.00 5.22
CA THR A 62 -7.10 -6.17 5.72
C THR A 62 -6.32 -6.91 6.80
N ALA A 63 -5.00 -7.08 6.63
CA ALA A 63 -4.15 -7.72 7.64
C ALA A 63 -4.10 -6.90 8.95
N TYR A 64 -3.93 -5.57 8.87
CA TYR A 64 -3.95 -4.69 10.05
C TYR A 64 -5.32 -4.65 10.75
N ALA A 65 -6.41 -4.74 9.98
CA ALA A 65 -7.76 -4.73 10.54
C ALA A 65 -8.17 -6.06 11.16
N SER A 66 -7.42 -7.15 10.95
CA SER A 66 -7.78 -8.46 11.49
C SER A 66 -7.54 -8.52 12.99
N SER A 67 -8.56 -8.92 13.75
CA SER A 67 -8.43 -9.21 15.18
C SER A 67 -7.75 -10.55 15.47
N GLY A 68 -7.61 -11.44 14.48
CA GLY A 68 -6.94 -12.72 14.58
C GLY A 68 -5.42 -12.62 14.43
N ILE A 69 -4.91 -11.53 13.82
CA ILE A 69 -3.48 -11.29 13.66
C ILE A 69 -2.99 -10.31 14.73
N THR A 70 -1.92 -10.66 15.42
CA THR A 70 -1.32 -9.86 16.48
C THR A 70 0.15 -9.55 16.18
N GLY A 71 0.67 -8.48 16.77
CA GLY A 71 2.08 -8.12 16.66
C GLY A 71 2.43 -7.34 15.39
N LEU A 72 1.43 -6.82 14.68
CA LEU A 72 1.62 -5.85 13.58
C LEU A 72 1.45 -4.41 14.09
N GLY A 73 2.08 -3.42 13.38
CA GLY A 73 1.90 -1.99 13.64
C GLY A 73 3.16 -1.12 13.46
N ASP A 74 4.33 -1.72 13.18
CA ASP A 74 5.60 -1.00 13.00
C ASP A 74 6.42 -1.47 11.79
N GLU A 75 5.83 -2.32 10.94
CA GLU A 75 6.50 -2.88 9.77
C GLU A 75 6.72 -1.83 8.68
N ALA A 76 7.86 -1.95 8.00
CA ALA A 76 8.02 -1.31 6.70
C ALA A 76 7.09 -1.97 5.67
N VAL A 77 6.27 -1.18 5.02
CA VAL A 77 5.29 -1.66 4.04
C VAL A 77 5.73 -1.29 2.63
N THR A 78 5.73 -2.24 1.70
CA THR A 78 5.89 -1.97 0.26
C THR A 78 4.58 -2.31 -0.44
N ILE A 79 3.91 -1.29 -0.96
CA ILE A 79 2.66 -1.51 -1.71
C ILE A 79 2.95 -1.80 -3.19
N SER A 80 2.06 -2.59 -3.81
CA SER A 80 2.18 -3.01 -5.21
C SER A 80 1.15 -2.34 -6.13
N ASP A 81 0.32 -1.45 -5.59
CA ASP A 81 -0.67 -0.73 -6.37
C ASP A 81 0.00 0.25 -7.34
N THR A 82 -0.62 0.45 -8.51
CA THR A 82 -0.27 1.52 -9.45
C THR A 82 -1.28 2.66 -9.41
N THR A 83 -2.48 2.39 -8.92
CA THR A 83 -3.56 3.34 -8.74
C THR A 83 -4.25 3.09 -7.41
N ILE A 84 -4.51 4.14 -6.63
CA ILE A 84 -5.10 4.01 -5.30
C ILE A 84 -6.03 5.20 -4.99
N ALA A 85 -7.03 4.95 -4.14
CA ALA A 85 -7.74 6.03 -3.45
C ALA A 85 -6.87 6.55 -2.28
N VAL A 86 -6.68 7.85 -2.18
CA VAL A 86 -5.87 8.45 -1.09
C VAL A 86 -6.35 8.05 0.30
N SER A 87 -7.66 7.83 0.47
CA SER A 87 -8.22 7.37 1.75
C SER A 87 -7.71 5.99 2.18
N ALA A 88 -7.46 5.07 1.23
CA ALA A 88 -6.89 3.76 1.55
C ALA A 88 -5.42 3.87 1.97
N LEU A 89 -4.66 4.80 1.36
CA LEU A 89 -3.28 5.09 1.74
C LEU A 89 -3.21 5.76 3.13
N GLN A 90 -4.14 6.68 3.42
CA GLN A 90 -4.24 7.30 4.74
C GLN A 90 -4.59 6.28 5.83
N THR A 91 -5.54 5.35 5.55
CA THR A 91 -5.85 4.26 6.48
C THR A 91 -4.63 3.40 6.77
N LEU A 92 -3.79 3.16 5.75
CA LEU A 92 -2.55 2.42 5.93
C LEU A 92 -1.53 3.20 6.77
N ASP A 93 -1.36 4.49 6.51
CA ASP A 93 -0.43 5.37 7.26
C ASP A 93 -0.83 5.50 8.75
N GLU A 94 -2.13 5.43 9.04
CA GLU A 94 -2.65 5.41 10.42
C GLU A 94 -2.46 4.05 11.11
N ALA A 95 -2.34 2.96 10.35
CA ALA A 95 -2.26 1.61 10.88
C ALA A 95 -0.83 1.18 11.25
N THR A 96 0.21 1.81 10.69
CA THR A 96 1.61 1.48 10.99
C THR A 96 2.42 2.72 11.37
N THR A 97 3.40 2.53 12.24
CA THR A 97 4.44 3.53 12.52
C THR A 97 5.67 3.34 11.63
N GLY A 98 5.71 2.26 10.85
CA GLY A 98 6.75 2.00 9.86
C GLY A 98 6.61 2.86 8.61
N THR A 99 7.59 2.80 7.73
CA THR A 99 7.55 3.54 6.46
C THR A 99 6.77 2.78 5.40
N ILE A 100 5.98 3.50 4.61
CA ILE A 100 5.24 2.97 3.46
C ILE A 100 6.00 3.36 2.19
N ASP A 101 6.47 2.38 1.44
CA ASP A 101 7.03 2.58 0.10
C ASP A 101 5.90 2.54 -0.93
N ALA A 102 5.58 3.70 -1.48
CA ALA A 102 4.55 3.94 -2.48
C ALA A 102 5.13 4.24 -3.88
N SER A 103 6.37 3.83 -4.15
CA SER A 103 7.11 4.14 -5.40
C SER A 103 6.48 3.53 -6.66
N THR A 104 5.62 2.53 -6.52
CA THR A 104 4.90 1.91 -7.65
C THR A 104 3.69 2.72 -8.10
N LEU A 105 3.22 3.68 -7.29
CA LEU A 105 2.03 4.46 -7.60
C LEU A 105 2.27 5.41 -8.77
N LYS A 106 1.30 5.45 -9.68
CA LYS A 106 1.24 6.35 -10.85
C LYS A 106 0.05 7.30 -10.75
N THR A 107 -1.03 6.87 -10.11
CA THR A 107 -2.27 7.64 -9.99
C THR A 107 -2.83 7.53 -8.58
N ILE A 108 -3.18 8.67 -8.00
CA ILE A 108 -3.87 8.75 -6.70
C ILE A 108 -5.19 9.50 -6.94
N THR A 109 -6.29 8.91 -6.51
CA THR A 109 -7.63 9.51 -6.61
C THR A 109 -8.11 10.00 -5.24
N GLY A 110 -8.89 11.07 -5.25
CA GLY A 110 -9.44 11.66 -4.01
C GLY A 110 -9.59 13.16 -4.11
N THR A 111 -9.70 13.84 -2.99
CA THR A 111 -9.68 15.31 -2.97
C THR A 111 -8.25 15.82 -3.10
N SER A 112 -8.07 16.93 -3.82
CA SER A 112 -6.76 17.55 -4.03
C SER A 112 -6.00 17.77 -2.72
N SER A 113 -6.67 18.28 -1.70
CA SER A 113 -6.03 18.52 -0.39
C SER A 113 -5.58 17.24 0.32
N ALA A 114 -6.33 16.14 0.19
CA ALA A 114 -5.93 14.87 0.78
C ALA A 114 -4.75 14.25 0.02
N VAL A 115 -4.72 14.37 -1.31
CA VAL A 115 -3.59 13.92 -2.14
C VAL A 115 -2.34 14.73 -1.84
N GLU A 116 -2.43 16.07 -1.76
CA GLU A 116 -1.32 16.94 -1.40
C GLU A 116 -0.73 16.59 -0.03
N LEU A 117 -1.59 16.26 0.94
CA LEU A 117 -1.16 15.80 2.27
C LEU A 117 -0.38 14.49 2.19
N ALA A 118 -0.79 13.54 1.35
CA ALA A 118 -0.07 12.27 1.18
C ALA A 118 1.34 12.47 0.63
N PHE A 119 1.55 13.42 -0.30
CA PHE A 119 2.90 13.76 -0.82
C PHE A 119 3.82 14.37 0.23
N THR A 120 3.30 14.87 1.34
CA THR A 120 4.06 15.50 2.42
C THR A 120 4.09 14.67 3.70
N ALA A 121 3.39 13.52 3.72
CA ALA A 121 3.33 12.65 4.88
C ALA A 121 4.68 11.98 5.17
N PRO A 122 5.23 12.12 6.38
CA PRO A 122 6.56 11.59 6.70
C PRO A 122 6.62 10.06 6.73
N GLY A 123 5.48 9.38 6.93
CA GLY A 123 5.36 7.93 6.91
C GLY A 123 5.34 7.33 5.50
N ILE A 124 5.09 8.16 4.46
CA ILE A 124 4.96 7.71 3.08
C ILE A 124 6.19 8.12 2.28
N SER A 125 6.84 7.17 1.64
CA SER A 125 8.00 7.37 0.78
C SER A 125 7.68 6.97 -0.67
N GLY A 126 8.52 7.44 -1.62
CA GLY A 126 8.37 7.09 -3.03
C GLY A 126 7.34 7.92 -3.82
N LEU A 127 6.55 8.77 -3.15
CA LEU A 127 5.67 9.71 -3.84
C LEU A 127 6.47 10.95 -4.26
N THR A 128 6.78 11.04 -5.55
CA THR A 128 7.46 12.21 -6.13
C THR A 128 6.67 12.73 -7.30
N PHE A 129 6.38 14.04 -7.31
CA PHE A 129 5.75 14.67 -8.46
C PHE A 129 6.82 15.23 -9.39
N ASP A 130 6.91 14.68 -10.60
CA ASP A 130 7.77 15.22 -11.66
C ASP A 130 6.94 16.07 -12.62
N ALA A 131 7.02 17.39 -12.43
CA ALA A 131 6.29 18.34 -13.25
C ALA A 131 6.68 18.30 -14.73
N SER A 132 7.92 17.93 -15.05
CA SER A 132 8.39 17.85 -16.44
C SER A 132 7.80 16.63 -17.15
N SER A 133 7.81 15.48 -16.48
CA SER A 133 7.16 14.26 -16.97
C SER A 133 5.65 14.43 -17.08
N TYR A 134 5.03 15.08 -16.09
CA TYR A 134 3.61 15.41 -16.13
C TYR A 134 3.22 16.25 -17.35
N LEU A 135 3.95 17.35 -17.62
CA LEU A 135 3.71 18.17 -18.82
C LEU A 135 3.91 17.38 -20.12
N ALA A 136 4.97 16.60 -20.19
CA ALA A 136 5.28 15.83 -21.40
C ALA A 136 4.23 14.75 -21.71
N SER A 137 3.54 14.25 -20.69
CA SER A 137 2.51 13.20 -20.82
C SER A 137 1.17 13.72 -21.32
N TYR A 138 0.90 15.02 -21.18
CA TYR A 138 -0.38 15.63 -21.53
C TYR A 138 -0.19 16.78 -22.49
N THR A 139 -0.48 16.55 -23.79
CA THR A 139 -0.27 17.54 -24.86
C THR A 139 -1.08 18.82 -24.70
N ASP A 140 -2.25 18.74 -24.07
CA ASP A 140 -3.09 19.89 -23.72
C ASP A 140 -2.42 20.78 -22.66
N LEU A 141 -1.76 20.18 -21.67
CA LEU A 141 -1.02 20.91 -20.64
C LEU A 141 0.27 21.52 -21.20
N LEU A 142 0.97 20.76 -22.05
CA LEU A 142 2.16 21.27 -22.72
C LEU A 142 1.82 22.48 -23.61
N ALA A 143 0.67 22.46 -24.30
CA ALA A 143 0.20 23.58 -25.10
C ALA A 143 -0.22 24.78 -24.23
N ALA A 144 -0.79 24.55 -23.04
CA ALA A 144 -1.26 25.60 -22.13
C ALA A 144 -0.13 26.24 -21.33
N PHE A 145 0.82 25.45 -20.83
CA PHE A 145 1.82 25.89 -19.86
C PHE A 145 3.25 25.92 -20.42
N GLY A 146 3.49 25.31 -21.59
CA GLY A 146 4.83 25.24 -22.19
C GLY A 146 5.82 24.54 -21.27
N THR A 147 6.81 25.28 -20.76
CA THR A 147 7.84 24.78 -19.84
C THR A 147 7.66 25.26 -18.39
N ASP A 148 6.48 25.80 -18.06
CA ASP A 148 6.19 26.29 -16.70
C ASP A 148 5.87 25.13 -15.75
N LEU A 149 6.91 24.62 -15.07
CA LEU A 149 6.80 23.51 -14.14
C LEU A 149 5.97 23.86 -12.89
N THR A 150 5.95 25.14 -12.49
CA THR A 150 5.14 25.61 -11.36
C THR A 150 3.66 25.56 -11.68
N ALA A 151 3.30 26.02 -12.91
CA ALA A 151 1.92 25.93 -13.40
C ALA A 151 1.48 24.47 -13.54
N ALA A 152 2.37 23.57 -14.00
CA ALA A 152 2.10 22.15 -14.09
C ALA A 152 1.80 21.50 -12.74
N GLN A 153 2.62 21.78 -11.74
CA GLN A 153 2.40 21.29 -10.37
C GLN A 153 1.09 21.83 -9.78
N SER A 154 0.87 23.12 -9.93
CA SER A 154 -0.37 23.76 -9.45
C SER A 154 -1.61 23.17 -10.14
N HIS A 155 -1.51 22.89 -11.45
CA HIS A 155 -2.60 22.24 -12.18
C HIS A 155 -2.88 20.83 -11.67
N TYR A 156 -1.84 20.02 -11.41
CA TYR A 156 -2.03 18.66 -10.92
C TYR A 156 -2.86 18.65 -9.62
N PHE A 157 -2.44 19.40 -8.62
CA PHE A 157 -3.16 19.44 -7.34
C PHE A 157 -4.52 20.13 -7.42
N ALA A 158 -4.70 21.16 -8.27
CA ALA A 158 -5.98 21.85 -8.40
C ALA A 158 -7.01 21.09 -9.24
N ASN A 159 -6.59 20.43 -10.32
CA ASN A 159 -7.45 19.85 -11.34
C ASN A 159 -7.09 18.41 -11.68
N GLY A 160 -5.79 18.11 -11.89
CA GLY A 160 -5.29 16.84 -12.40
C GLY A 160 -5.73 15.64 -11.58
N VAL A 161 -5.77 15.77 -10.25
CA VAL A 161 -6.29 14.74 -9.34
C VAL A 161 -7.75 14.41 -9.66
N SER A 162 -8.60 15.44 -9.83
CA SER A 162 -10.01 15.27 -10.14
C SER A 162 -10.27 14.78 -11.57
N GLU A 163 -9.33 15.06 -12.48
CA GLU A 163 -9.32 14.58 -13.86
C GLU A 163 -8.79 13.13 -13.96
N GLY A 164 -8.33 12.55 -12.86
CA GLY A 164 -7.75 11.20 -12.83
C GLY A 164 -6.42 11.10 -13.57
N ARG A 165 -5.66 12.21 -13.68
CA ARG A 165 -4.35 12.21 -14.34
C ARG A 165 -3.31 11.50 -13.47
N SER A 166 -2.40 10.79 -14.11
CA SER A 166 -1.21 10.22 -13.45
C SER A 166 -0.24 11.34 -13.11
N PHE A 167 0.38 11.26 -11.94
CA PHE A 167 1.45 12.18 -11.54
C PHE A 167 2.83 11.73 -12.01
N ASP A 168 2.96 10.44 -12.35
CA ASP A 168 4.15 9.81 -12.90
C ASP A 168 3.72 9.02 -14.15
N ALA A 169 3.66 9.68 -15.29
CA ALA A 169 3.07 9.16 -16.52
C ALA A 169 4.09 8.69 -17.57
N PHE A 170 5.40 8.89 -17.34
CA PHE A 170 6.46 8.36 -18.18
C PHE A 170 7.01 7.05 -17.58
N ASP A 171 6.68 5.95 -18.24
CA ASP A 171 7.48 4.72 -18.30
C ASP A 171 8.06 4.57 -19.70
#